data_5f0863e7513c663c6fd846a63173781f
#
_entry.id   5f0863e7513c663c6fd846a63173781f
#
_cell.length_a   1.000
_cell.length_b   1.000
_cell.length_c   1.000
_cell.angle_alpha   90.00
_cell.angle_beta   90.00
_cell.angle_gamma   90.00
#
_symmetry.space_group_name_H-M   'P 1'
#
loop_
_entity.id
_entity.type
_entity.pdbx_description
1 polymer ?
#
loop_
_entity_poly.entity_id
_entity_poly.type
_entity_poly.pdbx_seq_one_letter_code
_entity_poly.pdbx_strand_id
1 'polypeptide(L)'
;MTPGQQRRCFGLLRSAGDVWACVLEVNAWRRRRRDAPLSGYQELCRELAASGPGTFAELDSAGARSVLRRFSEAWFAAAKRRKDGDVSAGFPRRRRGLVPVRWYHGTFALQGRRVRIPMGKGASPLWVRLAREVPYPLEQVRSITLLCEGGRLFLDVSAEIPIVSYPAGAGPDPGRIAGVDLGIIHPYAVAGPDGAGLLVSGRAIRAEHRMHLADTKARRRAVARRAPKPGQRGSRRWRKYRRRARMVQGRHRRRVRQAQHEAARSVVSWAVEQRVGELRVGDPRGVLGIEAGRRHNLRLRQWQIGRLLQVLTDKATLAGITLRLVNERGTSLTCPACQRRVPKPRGRILSCPHCRFSGHRDLVAAAIIATRIPGGGPTTPTAVVLPEVLTHRRAGRHLPGAGRSRRDPRRPRAARGSVGPRRPAPPPAGESLAHKARIHNHHRTPGERSWTPH
;
A
#
# COMPACT_ATOMS: atom_id res chain seq x y z
N MET A 1 -9.62 12.36 -21.52
CA MET A 1 -8.55 11.80 -22.39
C MET A 1 -9.19 11.26 -23.64
N THR A 2 -8.76 11.71 -24.82
CA THR A 2 -9.23 11.24 -26.13
C THR A 2 -8.71 9.82 -26.44
N PRO A 3 -9.32 9.08 -27.38
CA PRO A 3 -8.80 7.79 -27.82
C PRO A 3 -7.36 7.86 -28.36
N GLY A 4 -7.00 8.97 -29.03
CA GLY A 4 -5.63 9.22 -29.51
C GLY A 4 -4.64 9.37 -28.37
N GLN A 5 -4.93 10.23 -27.38
CA GLN A 5 -4.10 10.37 -26.18
C GLN A 5 -3.94 9.05 -25.43
N GLN A 6 -5.03 8.27 -25.33
CA GLN A 6 -4.99 6.96 -24.69
C GLN A 6 -4.06 5.98 -25.44
N ARG A 7 -4.13 5.94 -26.78
CA ARG A 7 -3.24 5.11 -27.60
C ARG A 7 -1.77 5.48 -27.39
N ARG A 8 -1.44 6.78 -27.40
CA ARG A 8 -0.06 7.28 -27.15
C ARG A 8 0.43 6.90 -25.75
N CYS A 9 -0.37 7.06 -24.69
CA CYS A 9 0.00 6.59 -23.34
C CYS A 9 0.26 5.08 -23.30
N PHE A 10 -0.53 4.27 -23.99
CA PHE A 10 -0.28 2.83 -24.09
C PHE A 10 0.94 2.51 -24.94
N GLY A 11 1.26 3.33 -25.94
CA GLY A 11 2.50 3.27 -26.70
C GLY A 11 3.71 3.41 -25.79
N LEU A 12 3.80 4.49 -25.03
CA LEU A 12 4.87 4.73 -24.04
C LEU A 12 5.09 3.53 -23.10
N LEU A 13 3.98 2.96 -22.58
CA LEU A 13 4.06 1.79 -21.68
C LEU A 13 4.54 0.52 -22.40
N ARG A 14 4.27 0.37 -23.71
CA ARG A 14 4.75 -0.75 -24.53
C ARG A 14 6.23 -0.59 -24.84
N SER A 15 6.65 0.58 -25.35
CA SER A 15 8.06 0.88 -25.61
C SER A 15 8.91 0.71 -24.35
N ALA A 16 8.39 1.07 -23.17
CA ALA A 16 9.05 0.74 -21.91
C ALA A 16 9.15 -0.77 -21.66
N GLY A 17 8.16 -1.55 -22.12
CA GLY A 17 8.21 -3.01 -22.11
C GLY A 17 9.28 -3.57 -23.03
N ASP A 18 9.48 -2.94 -24.17
CA ASP A 18 10.49 -3.33 -25.16
C ASP A 18 11.89 -3.02 -24.64
N VAL A 19 12.13 -1.83 -24.06
CA VAL A 19 13.40 -1.52 -23.35
C VAL A 19 13.72 -2.59 -22.29
N TRP A 20 12.74 -2.96 -21.48
CA TRP A 20 12.93 -4.00 -20.47
C TRP A 20 13.25 -5.36 -21.09
N ALA A 21 12.62 -5.71 -22.21
CA ALA A 21 12.85 -6.97 -22.91
C ALA A 21 14.25 -7.02 -23.53
N CYS A 22 14.71 -5.92 -24.17
CA CYS A 22 16.06 -5.82 -24.72
C CYS A 22 17.15 -6.03 -23.66
N VAL A 23 17.03 -5.41 -22.49
CA VAL A 23 17.99 -5.64 -21.39
C VAL A 23 18.04 -7.12 -20.98
N LEU A 24 16.89 -7.80 -20.94
CA LEU A 24 16.85 -9.24 -20.65
C LEU A 24 17.47 -10.09 -21.76
N GLU A 25 17.28 -9.71 -23.01
CA GLU A 25 17.87 -10.39 -24.18
C GLU A 25 19.39 -10.23 -24.21
N VAL A 26 19.91 -9.01 -24.02
CA VAL A 26 21.35 -8.74 -23.89
C VAL A 26 21.93 -9.60 -22.75
N ASN A 27 21.28 -9.64 -21.59
CA ASN A 27 21.76 -10.46 -20.48
C ASN A 27 21.67 -11.96 -20.76
N ALA A 28 20.67 -12.41 -21.52
CA ALA A 28 20.59 -13.81 -21.93
C ALA A 28 21.74 -14.19 -22.90
N TRP A 29 22.07 -13.30 -23.80
CA TRP A 29 23.17 -13.45 -24.75
C TRP A 29 24.56 -13.43 -24.07
N ARG A 30 24.81 -12.45 -23.16
CA ARG A 30 26.02 -12.37 -22.34
C ARG A 30 26.24 -13.65 -21.53
N ARG A 31 25.18 -14.19 -20.91
CA ARG A 31 25.24 -15.45 -20.16
C ARG A 31 25.68 -16.63 -21.03
N ARG A 32 25.23 -16.71 -22.29
CA ARG A 32 25.67 -17.75 -23.24
C ARG A 32 27.18 -17.67 -23.54
N ARG A 33 27.73 -16.47 -23.51
CA ARG A 33 29.17 -16.17 -23.68
C ARG A 33 29.96 -16.24 -22.37
N ARG A 34 29.32 -16.53 -21.26
CA ARG A 34 29.89 -16.51 -19.88
C ARG A 34 30.36 -15.13 -19.44
N ASP A 35 29.88 -14.06 -20.06
CA ASP A 35 30.13 -12.68 -19.65
C ASP A 35 29.37 -12.29 -18.42
N ALA A 36 29.89 -11.32 -17.67
CA ALA A 36 29.20 -10.73 -16.53
C ALA A 36 27.86 -10.08 -16.95
N PRO A 37 26.80 -10.18 -16.14
CA PRO A 37 25.51 -9.59 -16.48
C PRO A 37 25.57 -8.07 -16.50
N LEU A 38 24.93 -7.47 -17.49
CA LEU A 38 24.74 -6.03 -17.61
C LEU A 38 23.63 -5.60 -16.63
N SER A 39 24.01 -5.08 -15.47
CA SER A 39 23.09 -4.77 -14.37
C SER A 39 23.23 -3.36 -13.80
N GLY A 40 24.41 -2.75 -13.98
CA GLY A 40 24.72 -1.39 -13.53
C GLY A 40 23.93 -0.34 -14.32
N TYR A 41 23.33 0.64 -13.62
CA TYR A 41 22.53 1.68 -14.28
C TYR A 41 23.32 2.49 -15.30
N GLN A 42 24.56 2.86 -15.01
CA GLN A 42 25.42 3.63 -15.91
C GLN A 42 25.78 2.84 -17.18
N GLU A 43 26.11 1.56 -17.03
CA GLU A 43 26.39 0.66 -18.15
C GLU A 43 25.17 0.49 -19.05
N LEU A 44 23.99 0.26 -18.46
CA LEU A 44 22.74 0.18 -19.19
C LEU A 44 22.42 1.47 -19.96
N CYS A 45 22.74 2.63 -19.39
CA CYS A 45 22.57 3.92 -20.09
C CYS A 45 23.55 4.10 -21.25
N ARG A 46 24.81 3.64 -21.12
CA ARG A 46 25.80 3.65 -22.22
C ARG A 46 25.36 2.75 -23.35
N GLU A 47 24.92 1.54 -23.04
CA GLU A 47 24.40 0.60 -24.03
C GLU A 47 23.17 1.15 -24.78
N LEU A 48 22.24 1.81 -24.06
CA LEU A 48 21.10 2.47 -24.69
C LEU A 48 21.53 3.61 -25.61
N ALA A 49 22.55 4.38 -25.23
CA ALA A 49 23.09 5.48 -26.07
C ALA A 49 23.76 4.94 -27.32
N ALA A 50 24.53 3.86 -27.23
CA ALA A 50 25.16 3.17 -28.34
C ALA A 50 24.16 2.57 -29.35
N SER A 51 22.95 2.23 -28.90
CA SER A 51 21.88 1.70 -29.76
C SER A 51 21.33 2.73 -30.76
N GLY A 52 21.70 4.00 -30.64
CA GLY A 52 21.36 5.07 -31.57
C GLY A 52 19.93 5.62 -31.41
N PRO A 53 19.62 6.72 -32.12
CA PRO A 53 18.29 7.33 -32.07
C PRO A 53 17.25 6.46 -32.78
N GLY A 54 16.06 6.33 -32.17
CA GLY A 54 14.92 5.64 -32.79
C GLY A 54 14.69 4.21 -32.34
N THR A 55 15.59 3.61 -31.57
CA THR A 55 15.40 2.24 -31.03
C THR A 55 14.12 2.10 -30.19
N PHE A 56 13.66 3.19 -29.55
CA PHE A 56 12.43 3.24 -28.76
C PHE A 56 11.62 4.50 -29.08
N ALA A 57 11.11 4.57 -30.30
CA ALA A 57 10.60 5.78 -30.96
C ALA A 57 9.56 6.61 -30.18
N GLU A 58 8.78 6.00 -29.29
CA GLU A 58 7.76 6.73 -28.53
C GLU A 58 8.27 7.28 -27.20
N LEU A 59 9.37 6.75 -26.64
CA LEU A 59 9.96 7.20 -25.39
C LEU A 59 11.03 8.28 -25.61
N ASP A 60 11.00 9.30 -24.77
CA ASP A 60 12.14 10.19 -24.59
C ASP A 60 13.27 9.49 -23.81
N SER A 61 14.46 10.07 -23.83
CA SER A 61 15.63 9.51 -23.14
C SER A 61 15.43 9.39 -21.63
N ALA A 62 14.73 10.35 -21.00
CA ALA A 62 14.45 10.32 -19.57
C ALA A 62 13.50 9.17 -19.21
N GLY A 63 12.45 8.96 -20.01
CA GLY A 63 11.53 7.85 -19.87
C GLY A 63 12.22 6.50 -20.02
N ALA A 64 13.06 6.33 -21.05
CA ALA A 64 13.83 5.10 -21.27
C ALA A 64 14.81 4.83 -20.11
N ARG A 65 15.59 5.82 -19.70
CA ARG A 65 16.52 5.74 -18.56
C ARG A 65 15.78 5.37 -17.25
N SER A 66 14.53 5.82 -17.06
CA SER A 66 13.73 5.44 -15.90
C SER A 66 13.41 3.94 -15.84
N VAL A 67 13.27 3.31 -17.01
CA VAL A 67 13.08 1.85 -17.12
C VAL A 67 14.36 1.10 -16.78
N LEU A 68 15.51 1.58 -17.29
CA LEU A 68 16.83 1.01 -16.99
C LEU A 68 17.16 1.11 -15.49
N ARG A 69 16.92 2.27 -14.88
CA ARG A 69 17.10 2.45 -13.44
C ARG A 69 16.26 1.43 -12.63
N ARG A 70 14.99 1.27 -12.99
CA ARG A 70 14.12 0.29 -12.33
C ARG A 70 14.59 -1.15 -12.53
N PHE A 71 15.17 -1.46 -13.67
CA PHE A 71 15.77 -2.77 -13.93
C PHE A 71 16.96 -3.01 -13.00
N SER A 72 17.88 -2.05 -12.95
CA SER A 72 19.07 -2.08 -12.09
C SER A 72 18.70 -2.20 -10.62
N GLU A 73 17.79 -1.35 -10.11
CA GLU A 73 17.28 -1.41 -8.74
C GLU A 73 16.68 -2.79 -8.41
N ALA A 74 15.88 -3.36 -9.31
CA ALA A 74 15.28 -4.68 -9.12
C ALA A 74 16.33 -5.80 -9.12
N TRP A 75 17.38 -5.67 -9.92
CA TRP A 75 18.49 -6.61 -9.99
C TRP A 75 19.26 -6.62 -8.66
N PHE A 76 19.73 -5.47 -8.21
CA PHE A 76 20.50 -5.35 -6.97
C PHE A 76 19.67 -5.68 -5.72
N ALA A 77 18.38 -5.34 -5.70
CA ALA A 77 17.48 -5.75 -4.63
C ALA A 77 17.34 -7.30 -4.55
N ALA A 78 17.28 -7.98 -5.70
CA ALA A 78 17.25 -9.44 -5.73
C ALA A 78 18.60 -10.05 -5.29
N ALA A 79 19.72 -9.48 -5.74
CA ALA A 79 21.06 -9.91 -5.36
C ALA A 79 21.30 -9.76 -3.85
N LYS A 80 20.93 -8.60 -3.27
CA LYS A 80 21.01 -8.35 -1.83
C LYS A 80 20.19 -9.36 -1.04
N ARG A 81 18.92 -9.57 -1.38
CA ARG A 81 18.06 -10.54 -0.69
C ARG A 81 18.64 -11.96 -0.73
N ARG A 82 19.26 -12.37 -1.85
CA ARG A 82 19.93 -13.65 -1.97
C ARG A 82 21.16 -13.75 -1.06
N LYS A 83 21.96 -12.66 -1.00
CA LYS A 83 23.10 -12.57 -0.09
C LYS A 83 22.64 -12.68 1.37
N ASP A 84 21.48 -12.08 1.70
CA ASP A 84 20.86 -12.14 3.03
C ASP A 84 20.13 -13.48 3.30
N GLY A 85 20.32 -14.52 2.45
CA GLY A 85 19.81 -15.89 2.63
C GLY A 85 18.45 -16.17 1.99
N ASP A 86 17.79 -15.21 1.33
CA ASP A 86 16.52 -15.47 0.63
C ASP A 86 16.74 -16.05 -0.76
N VAL A 87 16.90 -17.35 -0.83
CA VAL A 87 17.08 -18.10 -2.10
C VAL A 87 15.87 -17.98 -3.05
N SER A 88 14.70 -17.61 -2.55
CA SER A 88 13.48 -17.43 -3.34
C SER A 88 13.46 -16.10 -4.10
N ALA A 89 14.37 -15.16 -3.79
CA ALA A 89 14.45 -13.86 -4.45
C ALA A 89 14.78 -14.03 -5.94
N GLY A 90 13.83 -13.68 -6.79
CA GLY A 90 13.97 -13.78 -8.25
C GLY A 90 14.56 -12.54 -8.87
N PHE A 91 15.54 -12.68 -9.77
CA PHE A 91 16.02 -11.61 -10.64
C PHE A 91 14.94 -11.10 -11.60
N PRO A 92 15.10 -9.93 -12.22
CA PRO A 92 14.15 -9.39 -13.17
C PRO A 92 13.79 -10.40 -14.27
N ARG A 93 12.47 -10.53 -14.53
CA ARG A 93 11.93 -11.45 -15.55
C ARG A 93 11.18 -10.66 -16.62
N ARG A 94 10.93 -11.30 -17.76
CA ARG A 94 10.11 -10.71 -18.81
C ARG A 94 8.72 -10.33 -18.25
N ARG A 95 8.41 -9.05 -18.31
CA ARG A 95 7.08 -8.54 -17.94
C ARG A 95 6.17 -8.60 -19.17
N ARG A 96 4.94 -9.06 -18.99
CA ARG A 96 3.97 -9.08 -20.08
C ARG A 96 3.42 -7.67 -20.28
N GLY A 97 3.84 -7.01 -21.34
CA GLY A 97 3.19 -5.84 -21.92
C GLY A 97 3.60 -4.51 -21.32
N LEU A 98 2.81 -3.93 -20.47
CA LEU A 98 2.91 -2.53 -20.09
C LEU A 98 3.84 -2.34 -18.88
N VAL A 99 4.98 -1.68 -19.10
CA VAL A 99 5.94 -1.31 -18.04
C VAL A 99 5.70 0.17 -17.68
N PRO A 100 5.63 0.54 -16.38
CA PRO A 100 5.48 1.94 -15.97
C PRO A 100 6.69 2.79 -16.36
N VAL A 101 6.42 4.03 -16.78
CA VAL A 101 7.44 5.02 -17.13
C VAL A 101 7.42 6.15 -16.12
N ARG A 102 8.60 6.57 -15.65
CA ARG A 102 8.76 7.67 -14.69
C ARG A 102 9.52 8.82 -15.34
N TRP A 103 9.06 10.01 -15.08
CA TRP A 103 9.75 11.26 -15.41
C TRP A 103 10.03 12.05 -14.14
N TYR A 104 11.19 12.64 -14.05
CA TYR A 104 11.64 13.41 -12.90
C TYR A 104 11.35 14.91 -13.08
N HIS A 105 11.42 15.65 -12.01
CA HIS A 105 11.27 17.10 -12.01
C HIS A 105 12.10 17.74 -13.14
N GLY A 106 11.58 18.77 -13.80
CA GLY A 106 12.20 19.43 -14.95
C GLY A 106 11.91 18.78 -16.31
N THR A 107 11.46 17.52 -16.39
CA THR A 107 11.17 16.85 -17.67
C THR A 107 9.70 16.91 -18.09
N PHE A 108 8.80 17.17 -17.20
CA PHE A 108 7.34 17.29 -17.42
C PHE A 108 6.85 18.68 -17.01
N ALA A 109 5.62 19.04 -17.40
CA ALA A 109 4.96 20.26 -16.93
C ALA A 109 3.56 19.96 -16.39
N LEU A 110 3.17 20.74 -15.38
CA LEU A 110 1.83 20.72 -14.78
C LEU A 110 1.19 22.08 -14.95
N GLN A 111 -0.08 22.10 -15.40
CA GLN A 111 -0.89 23.30 -15.54
C GLN A 111 -2.31 22.99 -15.05
N GLY A 112 -2.61 23.29 -13.79
CA GLY A 112 -3.85 22.92 -13.15
C GLY A 112 -4.10 21.39 -13.31
N ARG A 113 -5.18 21.04 -13.99
CA ARG A 113 -5.53 19.62 -14.25
C ARG A 113 -4.87 19.01 -15.51
N ARG A 114 -3.91 19.71 -16.14
CA ARG A 114 -3.23 19.21 -17.34
C ARG A 114 -1.78 18.86 -17.02
N VAL A 115 -1.30 17.76 -17.56
CA VAL A 115 0.09 17.33 -17.49
C VAL A 115 0.65 17.14 -18.89
N ARG A 116 1.82 17.70 -19.16
CA ARG A 116 2.60 17.44 -20.36
C ARG A 116 3.52 16.23 -20.07
N ILE A 117 3.30 15.15 -20.81
CA ILE A 117 4.14 13.94 -20.74
C ILE A 117 5.16 14.05 -21.87
N PRO A 118 6.49 13.92 -21.58
CA PRO A 118 7.53 13.89 -22.59
C PRO A 118 7.32 12.75 -23.58
N MET A 119 7.72 12.98 -24.82
CA MET A 119 7.64 12.03 -25.93
C MET A 119 9.00 11.93 -26.62
N GLY A 120 9.21 10.90 -27.42
CA GLY A 120 10.38 10.72 -28.25
C GLY A 120 10.65 11.93 -29.17
N LYS A 121 11.90 12.07 -29.61
CA LYS A 121 12.35 13.18 -30.48
C LYS A 121 11.46 13.29 -31.73
N GLY A 122 11.04 14.50 -32.06
CA GLY A 122 10.18 14.79 -33.21
C GLY A 122 8.67 14.53 -32.97
N ALA A 123 8.28 13.90 -31.88
CA ALA A 123 6.86 13.69 -31.57
C ALA A 123 6.23 14.92 -30.90
N SER A 124 5.01 15.26 -31.31
CA SER A 124 4.25 16.36 -30.71
C SER A 124 4.02 16.12 -29.21
N PRO A 125 4.03 17.16 -28.36
CA PRO A 125 3.79 17.03 -26.92
C PRO A 125 2.49 16.29 -26.60
N LEU A 126 2.49 15.49 -25.55
CA LEU A 126 1.32 14.75 -25.10
C LEU A 126 0.75 15.43 -23.85
N TRP A 127 -0.25 16.27 -24.05
CA TRP A 127 -1.02 16.84 -22.96
C TRP A 127 -2.17 15.95 -22.55
N VAL A 128 -2.28 15.63 -21.26
CA VAL A 128 -3.33 14.76 -20.71
C VAL A 128 -4.06 15.50 -19.60
N ARG A 129 -5.39 15.45 -19.61
CA ARG A 129 -6.21 15.98 -18.52
C ARG A 129 -6.35 14.93 -17.41
N LEU A 130 -5.97 15.30 -16.20
CA LEU A 130 -6.12 14.50 -14.99
C LEU A 130 -7.58 14.53 -14.49
N ALA A 131 -7.97 13.47 -13.79
CA ALA A 131 -9.28 13.40 -13.13
C ALA A 131 -9.40 14.43 -11.99
N ARG A 132 -8.27 14.72 -11.31
CA ARG A 132 -8.14 15.70 -10.24
C ARG A 132 -6.89 16.53 -10.47
N GLU A 133 -6.84 17.71 -9.93
CA GLU A 133 -5.64 18.52 -9.84
C GLU A 133 -4.62 17.87 -8.92
N VAL A 134 -3.34 18.09 -9.19
CA VAL A 134 -2.26 17.69 -8.29
C VAL A 134 -2.27 18.66 -7.11
N PRO A 135 -2.42 18.18 -5.86
CA PRO A 135 -2.58 19.07 -4.71
C PRO A 135 -1.25 19.63 -4.16
N TYR A 136 -0.20 19.56 -4.96
CA TYR A 136 1.14 20.01 -4.61
C TYR A 136 1.64 20.99 -5.66
N PRO A 137 2.32 22.08 -5.27
CA PRO A 137 3.01 22.95 -6.21
C PRO A 137 4.09 22.17 -6.98
N LEU A 138 4.42 22.64 -8.17
CA LEU A 138 5.32 21.91 -9.10
C LEU A 138 6.70 21.67 -8.46
N GLU A 139 7.18 22.60 -7.66
CA GLU A 139 8.48 22.57 -6.98
C GLU A 139 8.59 21.40 -6.00
N GLN A 140 7.49 21.00 -5.41
CA GLN A 140 7.42 19.83 -4.51
C GLN A 140 7.29 18.52 -5.28
N VAL A 141 6.88 18.55 -6.55
CA VAL A 141 6.70 17.33 -7.34
C VAL A 141 8.04 16.84 -7.87
N ARG A 142 8.54 15.75 -7.30
CA ARG A 142 9.83 15.14 -7.67
C ARG A 142 9.76 14.23 -8.88
N SER A 143 8.62 13.57 -9.08
CA SER A 143 8.42 12.73 -10.25
C SER A 143 6.95 12.43 -10.52
N ILE A 144 6.67 12.11 -11.78
CA ILE A 144 5.40 11.51 -12.20
C ILE A 144 5.67 10.12 -12.79
N THR A 145 4.76 9.17 -12.59
CA THR A 145 4.88 7.83 -13.15
C THR A 145 3.59 7.44 -13.86
N LEU A 146 3.66 7.26 -15.17
CA LEU A 146 2.56 6.72 -15.96
C LEU A 146 2.51 5.20 -15.78
N LEU A 147 1.33 4.67 -15.44
CA LEU A 147 1.14 3.24 -15.25
C LEU A 147 -0.26 2.78 -15.65
N CYS A 148 -0.39 1.48 -15.89
CA CYS A 148 -1.67 0.85 -16.16
C CYS A 148 -2.02 -0.18 -15.07
N GLU A 149 -3.10 0.07 -14.31
CA GLU A 149 -3.62 -0.88 -13.34
C GLU A 149 -5.06 -1.31 -13.69
N GLY A 150 -5.24 -2.61 -13.91
CA GLY A 150 -6.56 -3.16 -14.26
C GLY A 150 -7.13 -2.65 -15.57
N GLY A 151 -6.27 -2.27 -16.53
CA GLY A 151 -6.67 -1.74 -17.84
C GLY A 151 -7.05 -0.25 -17.83
N ARG A 152 -6.77 0.46 -16.75
CA ARG A 152 -6.92 1.91 -16.63
C ARG A 152 -5.55 2.56 -16.48
N LEU A 153 -5.39 3.70 -17.12
CA LEU A 153 -4.19 4.53 -16.97
C LEU A 153 -4.28 5.35 -15.69
N PHE A 154 -3.17 5.46 -15.00
CA PHE A 154 -2.97 6.29 -13.82
C PHE A 154 -1.67 7.07 -13.98
N LEU A 155 -1.63 8.21 -13.35
CA LEU A 155 -0.43 8.97 -13.11
C LEU A 155 -0.20 8.98 -11.59
N ASP A 156 0.83 8.27 -11.13
CA ASP A 156 1.29 8.40 -9.74
C ASP A 156 2.20 9.61 -9.67
N VAL A 157 1.95 10.47 -8.69
CA VAL A 157 2.76 11.67 -8.42
C VAL A 157 3.54 11.43 -7.14
N SER A 158 4.85 11.62 -7.18
CA SER A 158 5.71 11.64 -6.00
C SER A 158 6.04 13.08 -5.68
N ALA A 159 5.64 13.54 -4.51
CA ALA A 159 5.93 14.88 -4.02
C ALA A 159 6.72 14.82 -2.72
N GLU A 160 7.59 15.78 -2.51
CA GLU A 160 8.24 16.01 -1.23
C GLU A 160 7.31 16.86 -0.38
N ILE A 161 6.97 16.34 0.79
CA ILE A 161 6.05 16.99 1.71
C ILE A 161 6.82 17.23 3.01
N PRO A 162 6.83 18.47 3.53
CA PRO A 162 7.45 18.75 4.82
C PRO A 162 6.71 18.00 5.94
N ILE A 163 7.44 17.69 7.00
CA ILE A 163 6.85 17.21 8.25
C ILE A 163 5.97 18.32 8.80
N VAL A 164 4.82 17.94 9.34
CA VAL A 164 3.87 18.90 9.91
C VAL A 164 4.53 19.64 11.07
N SER A 165 4.47 20.97 11.05
CA SER A 165 4.88 21.80 12.16
C SER A 165 3.69 22.08 13.07
N TYR A 166 3.94 22.09 14.36
CA TYR A 166 2.92 22.33 15.38
C TYR A 166 3.28 23.60 16.18
N PRO A 167 2.30 24.35 16.69
CA PRO A 167 2.56 25.39 17.69
C PRO A 167 3.29 24.82 18.91
N ALA A 168 4.01 25.66 19.63
CA ALA A 168 4.73 25.25 20.82
C ALA A 168 3.80 24.49 21.80
N GLY A 169 4.24 23.33 22.25
CA GLY A 169 3.49 22.49 23.18
C GLY A 169 2.29 21.74 22.60
N ALA A 170 1.89 21.98 21.34
CA ALA A 170 0.74 21.32 20.72
C ALA A 170 1.10 20.06 19.91
N GLY A 171 2.39 19.86 19.62
CA GLY A 171 2.87 18.73 18.83
C GLY A 171 3.01 17.42 19.60
N PRO A 172 3.41 16.36 18.89
CA PRO A 172 3.77 15.08 19.50
C PRO A 172 4.89 15.23 20.54
N ASP A 173 4.71 14.61 21.70
CA ASP A 173 5.65 14.59 22.79
C ASP A 173 6.40 13.25 22.81
N PRO A 174 7.73 13.22 22.65
CA PRO A 174 8.53 11.99 22.63
C PRO A 174 8.37 11.11 23.88
N GLY A 175 8.04 11.69 25.03
CA GLY A 175 7.77 10.96 26.26
C GLY A 175 6.42 10.25 26.29
N ARG A 176 5.49 10.62 25.41
CA ARG A 176 4.15 10.02 25.34
C ARG A 176 4.14 8.88 24.33
N ILE A 177 4.06 7.66 24.86
CA ILE A 177 4.18 6.42 24.09
C ILE A 177 2.81 5.75 23.96
N ALA A 178 2.49 5.24 22.77
CA ALA A 178 1.33 4.38 22.54
C ALA A 178 1.74 3.05 21.89
N GLY A 179 1.11 1.97 22.31
CA GLY A 179 1.30 0.65 21.71
C GLY A 179 0.26 0.37 20.64
N VAL A 180 0.64 -0.33 19.60
CA VAL A 180 -0.22 -0.69 18.47
C VAL A 180 -0.15 -2.18 18.19
N ASP A 181 -1.29 -2.87 18.33
CA ASP A 181 -1.47 -4.26 17.89
C ASP A 181 -2.04 -4.29 16.48
N LEU A 182 -1.40 -5.07 15.58
CA LEU A 182 -1.81 -5.24 14.20
C LEU A 182 -2.65 -6.52 14.04
N GLY A 183 -3.94 -6.36 13.79
CA GLY A 183 -4.86 -7.49 13.72
C GLY A 183 -5.61 -7.65 12.38
N ILE A 184 -6.17 -8.85 12.17
CA ILE A 184 -6.99 -9.15 10.98
C ILE A 184 -8.39 -8.52 11.09
N ILE A 185 -8.94 -8.42 12.31
CA ILE A 185 -10.29 -7.88 12.56
C ILE A 185 -10.23 -6.39 12.81
N HIS A 186 -9.34 -5.98 13.67
CA HIS A 186 -8.95 -4.61 13.88
C HIS A 186 -7.57 -4.42 13.24
N PRO A 187 -7.48 -3.77 12.07
CA PRO A 187 -6.19 -3.45 11.47
C PRO A 187 -5.23 -2.80 12.44
N TYR A 188 -5.78 -1.99 13.35
CA TYR A 188 -5.06 -1.36 14.44
C TYR A 188 -5.93 -1.35 15.70
N ALA A 189 -5.38 -1.84 16.80
CA ALA A 189 -5.82 -1.56 18.15
C ALA A 189 -4.70 -0.77 18.84
N VAL A 190 -5.02 0.34 19.46
CA VAL A 190 -4.04 1.26 20.05
C VAL A 190 -4.38 1.48 21.53
N ALA A 191 -3.37 1.38 22.38
CA ALA A 191 -3.40 1.79 23.76
C ALA A 191 -2.43 2.94 23.96
N GLY A 192 -2.93 4.08 24.40
CA GLY A 192 -2.17 5.30 24.59
C GLY A 192 -1.84 5.55 26.05
N PRO A 193 -1.14 6.65 26.33
CA PRO A 193 -0.96 7.15 27.68
C PRO A 193 -2.33 7.57 28.27
N ASP A 194 -2.38 7.70 29.57
CA ASP A 194 -3.53 8.25 30.31
C ASP A 194 -4.84 7.48 30.11
N GLY A 195 -4.77 6.18 29.85
CA GLY A 195 -5.97 5.34 29.68
C GLY A 195 -6.77 5.61 28.39
N ALA A 196 -6.21 6.31 27.40
CA ALA A 196 -6.83 6.50 26.11
C ALA A 196 -6.61 5.30 25.18
N GLY A 197 -7.64 4.91 24.42
CA GLY A 197 -7.56 3.79 23.48
C GLY A 197 -8.29 4.02 22.17
N LEU A 198 -7.85 3.32 21.11
CA LEU A 198 -8.46 3.37 19.80
C LEU A 198 -8.61 1.96 19.21
N LEU A 199 -9.81 1.64 18.75
CA LEU A 199 -10.09 0.46 17.92
C LEU A 199 -10.50 0.85 16.51
N VAL A 200 -9.71 0.46 15.51
CA VAL A 200 -10.04 0.66 14.10
C VAL A 200 -10.64 -0.64 13.54
N SER A 201 -11.92 -0.63 13.21
CA SER A 201 -12.60 -1.81 12.67
C SER A 201 -12.32 -2.04 11.20
N GLY A 202 -11.80 -3.22 10.84
CA GLY A 202 -11.59 -3.70 9.46
C GLY A 202 -12.74 -4.54 8.91
N ARG A 203 -13.93 -4.52 9.52
CA ARG A 203 -15.08 -5.34 9.08
C ARG A 203 -15.45 -5.12 7.61
N ALA A 204 -15.44 -3.86 7.15
CA ALA A 204 -15.75 -3.51 5.77
C ALA A 204 -14.70 -4.06 4.79
N ILE A 205 -13.41 -4.00 5.13
CA ILE A 205 -12.31 -4.58 4.34
C ILE A 205 -12.50 -6.09 4.21
N ARG A 206 -12.81 -6.77 5.29
CA ARG A 206 -13.06 -8.23 5.28
C ARG A 206 -14.30 -8.60 4.46
N ALA A 207 -15.36 -7.79 4.52
CA ALA A 207 -16.55 -7.98 3.70
C ALA A 207 -16.23 -7.81 2.21
N GLU A 208 -15.49 -6.78 1.82
CA GLU A 208 -15.01 -6.55 0.46
C GLU A 208 -14.17 -7.73 -0.05
N HIS A 209 -13.27 -8.28 0.76
CA HIS A 209 -12.47 -9.46 0.40
C HIS A 209 -13.34 -10.68 0.14
N ARG A 210 -14.36 -10.94 0.99
CA ARG A 210 -15.28 -12.09 0.81
C ARG A 210 -16.11 -11.95 -0.46
N MET A 211 -16.70 -10.76 -0.67
CA MET A 211 -17.49 -10.46 -1.87
C MET A 211 -16.65 -10.59 -3.14
N HIS A 212 -15.44 -10.03 -3.12
CA HIS A 212 -14.51 -10.13 -4.25
C HIS A 212 -14.09 -11.57 -4.53
N LEU A 213 -13.89 -12.39 -3.49
CA LEU A 213 -13.51 -13.80 -3.66
C LEU A 213 -14.63 -14.60 -4.34
N ALA A 214 -15.88 -14.43 -3.91
CA ALA A 214 -17.04 -15.07 -4.53
C ALA A 214 -17.19 -14.68 -6.01
N ASP A 215 -17.14 -13.37 -6.28
CA ASP A 215 -17.21 -12.79 -7.62
C ASP A 215 -16.05 -13.24 -8.53
N THR A 216 -14.83 -13.37 -7.96
CA THR A 216 -13.66 -13.84 -8.70
C THR A 216 -13.79 -15.29 -9.12
N LYS A 217 -14.38 -16.16 -8.29
CA LYS A 217 -14.61 -17.58 -8.65
C LYS A 217 -15.54 -17.68 -9.86
N ALA A 218 -16.67 -16.94 -9.86
CA ALA A 218 -17.61 -16.92 -10.97
C ALA A 218 -16.95 -16.40 -12.27
N ARG A 219 -16.20 -15.29 -12.18
CA ARG A 219 -15.50 -14.72 -13.34
C ARG A 219 -14.41 -15.63 -13.90
N ARG A 220 -13.64 -16.30 -13.05
CA ARG A 220 -12.61 -17.26 -13.48
C ARG A 220 -13.23 -18.41 -14.25
N ARG A 221 -14.35 -18.97 -13.77
CA ARG A 221 -15.10 -20.02 -14.50
C ARG A 221 -15.57 -19.54 -15.87
N ALA A 222 -16.12 -18.30 -15.94
CA ALA A 222 -16.58 -17.72 -17.19
C ALA A 222 -15.44 -17.46 -18.20
N VAL A 223 -14.26 -17.07 -17.72
CA VAL A 223 -13.06 -16.88 -18.55
C VAL A 223 -12.51 -18.24 -19.02
N ALA A 224 -12.41 -19.22 -18.12
CA ALA A 224 -11.89 -20.56 -18.44
C ALA A 224 -12.74 -21.27 -19.51
N ARG A 225 -14.07 -21.24 -19.38
CA ARG A 225 -14.98 -21.85 -20.38
C ARG A 225 -14.83 -21.31 -21.80
N ARG A 226 -14.20 -20.15 -21.97
CA ARG A 226 -14.02 -19.44 -23.24
C ARG A 226 -12.55 -19.30 -23.61
N ALA A 227 -11.68 -19.99 -22.91
CA ALA A 227 -10.24 -19.92 -23.18
C ALA A 227 -9.95 -20.52 -24.56
N PRO A 228 -9.12 -19.88 -25.38
CA PRO A 228 -8.66 -20.48 -26.64
C PRO A 228 -7.75 -21.65 -26.34
N LYS A 229 -7.64 -22.58 -27.29
CA LYS A 229 -6.60 -23.61 -27.27
C LYS A 229 -5.19 -22.98 -27.27
N PRO A 230 -4.16 -23.67 -26.77
CA PRO A 230 -2.79 -23.17 -26.87
C PRO A 230 -2.43 -22.76 -28.31
N GLY A 231 -1.76 -21.64 -28.46
CA GLY A 231 -1.40 -21.09 -29.79
C GLY A 231 -2.50 -20.31 -30.52
N GLN A 232 -3.76 -20.46 -30.13
CA GLN A 232 -4.87 -19.78 -30.80
C GLN A 232 -5.16 -18.39 -30.20
N ARG A 233 -5.61 -17.47 -31.09
CA ARG A 233 -6.07 -16.14 -30.69
C ARG A 233 -7.44 -16.23 -30.01
N GLY A 234 -7.57 -15.71 -28.80
CA GLY A 234 -8.84 -15.70 -28.07
C GLY A 234 -9.94 -14.85 -28.75
N SER A 235 -11.18 -15.32 -28.68
CA SER A 235 -12.35 -14.65 -29.24
C SER A 235 -12.56 -13.23 -28.67
N ARG A 236 -13.30 -12.37 -29.36
CA ARG A 236 -13.71 -11.04 -28.86
C ARG A 236 -14.39 -11.14 -27.49
N ARG A 237 -15.26 -12.12 -27.31
CA ARG A 237 -16.01 -12.36 -26.06
C ARG A 237 -15.06 -12.74 -24.92
N TRP A 238 -14.12 -13.66 -25.12
CA TRP A 238 -13.11 -14.03 -24.14
C TRP A 238 -12.22 -12.84 -23.74
N ARG A 239 -11.75 -12.04 -24.70
CA ARG A 239 -10.97 -10.83 -24.45
C ARG A 239 -11.76 -9.80 -23.62
N LYS A 240 -13.07 -9.62 -23.89
CA LYS A 240 -13.96 -8.76 -23.10
C LYS A 240 -14.09 -9.25 -21.64
N TYR A 241 -14.29 -10.56 -21.42
CA TYR A 241 -14.35 -11.15 -20.07
C TYR A 241 -13.03 -10.97 -19.32
N ARG A 242 -11.90 -11.26 -19.94
CA ARG A 242 -10.57 -11.04 -19.35
C ARG A 242 -10.31 -9.58 -18.97
N ARG A 243 -10.68 -8.63 -19.85
CA ARG A 243 -10.58 -7.20 -19.57
C ARG A 243 -11.43 -6.82 -18.37
N ARG A 244 -12.69 -7.26 -18.32
CA ARG A 244 -13.58 -7.01 -17.18
C ARG A 244 -13.05 -7.60 -15.88
N ALA A 245 -12.54 -8.82 -15.90
CA ALA A 245 -11.93 -9.45 -14.71
C ALA A 245 -10.75 -8.62 -14.18
N ARG A 246 -9.86 -8.13 -15.06
CA ARG A 246 -8.74 -7.25 -14.67
C ARG A 246 -9.22 -5.92 -14.08
N MET A 247 -10.24 -5.31 -14.67
CA MET A 247 -10.81 -4.05 -14.17
C MET A 247 -11.42 -4.21 -12.78
N VAL A 248 -12.15 -5.30 -12.53
CA VAL A 248 -12.74 -5.61 -11.22
C VAL A 248 -11.65 -5.87 -10.18
N GLN A 249 -10.61 -6.63 -10.54
CA GLN A 249 -9.47 -6.88 -9.68
C GLN A 249 -8.73 -5.57 -9.31
N GLY A 250 -8.49 -4.70 -10.28
CA GLY A 250 -7.87 -3.39 -10.05
C GLY A 250 -8.73 -2.50 -9.14
N ARG A 251 -10.07 -2.48 -9.36
CA ARG A 251 -11.00 -1.75 -8.49
C ARG A 251 -10.95 -2.25 -7.05
N HIS A 252 -10.98 -3.57 -6.85
CA HIS A 252 -10.88 -4.19 -5.54
C HIS A 252 -9.58 -3.78 -4.83
N ARG A 253 -8.42 -3.89 -5.49
CA ARG A 253 -7.13 -3.49 -4.92
C ARG A 253 -7.12 -2.03 -4.48
N ARG A 254 -7.65 -1.12 -5.31
CA ARG A 254 -7.70 0.31 -4.96
C ARG A 254 -8.61 0.58 -3.76
N ARG A 255 -9.78 -0.07 -3.70
CA ARG A 255 -10.70 0.05 -2.57
C ARG A 255 -10.07 -0.39 -1.26
N VAL A 256 -9.43 -1.56 -1.26
CA VAL A 256 -8.73 -2.08 -0.07
C VAL A 256 -7.59 -1.15 0.32
N ARG A 257 -6.78 -0.69 -0.66
CA ARG A 257 -5.70 0.27 -0.42
C ARG A 257 -6.22 1.56 0.21
N GLN A 258 -7.29 2.12 -0.30
CA GLN A 258 -7.93 3.31 0.27
C GLN A 258 -8.35 3.07 1.72
N ALA A 259 -8.99 1.95 2.02
CA ALA A 259 -9.43 1.61 3.37
C ALA A 259 -8.24 1.44 4.35
N GLN A 260 -7.11 0.92 3.88
CA GLN A 260 -5.88 0.83 4.68
C GLN A 260 -5.31 2.22 5.00
N HIS A 261 -5.31 3.15 4.01
CA HIS A 261 -4.90 4.53 4.25
C HIS A 261 -5.84 5.27 5.21
N GLU A 262 -7.16 5.02 5.15
CA GLU A 262 -8.14 5.56 6.10
C GLU A 262 -7.89 5.02 7.52
N ALA A 263 -7.60 3.72 7.65
CA ALA A 263 -7.30 3.09 8.93
C ALA A 263 -6.05 3.71 9.58
N ALA A 264 -4.95 3.82 8.84
CA ALA A 264 -3.71 4.41 9.34
C ALA A 264 -3.88 5.92 9.66
N ARG A 265 -4.65 6.65 8.84
CA ARG A 265 -4.97 8.05 9.14
C ARG A 265 -5.71 8.19 10.47
N SER A 266 -6.66 7.28 10.74
CA SER A 266 -7.40 7.31 12.02
C SER A 266 -6.48 7.12 13.22
N VAL A 267 -5.45 6.27 13.10
CA VAL A 267 -4.44 6.09 14.15
C VAL A 267 -3.61 7.36 14.34
N VAL A 268 -3.06 7.90 13.25
CA VAL A 268 -2.17 9.07 13.33
C VAL A 268 -2.94 10.32 13.81
N SER A 269 -4.18 10.55 13.33
CA SER A 269 -4.98 11.67 13.82
C SER A 269 -5.27 11.55 15.32
N TRP A 270 -5.63 10.35 15.78
CA TRP A 270 -5.82 10.08 17.20
C TRP A 270 -4.52 10.25 18.00
N ALA A 271 -3.39 9.79 17.48
CA ALA A 271 -2.09 9.94 18.15
C ALA A 271 -1.69 11.41 18.31
N VAL A 272 -1.94 12.25 17.29
CA VAL A 272 -1.74 13.71 17.37
C VAL A 272 -2.68 14.33 18.41
N GLU A 273 -3.96 13.98 18.41
CA GLU A 273 -4.95 14.42 19.40
C GLU A 273 -4.51 14.08 20.84
N GLN A 274 -3.86 12.92 21.03
CA GLN A 274 -3.31 12.46 22.32
C GLN A 274 -1.86 12.91 22.57
N ARG A 275 -1.27 13.73 21.69
CA ARG A 275 0.11 14.20 21.74
C ARG A 275 1.15 13.06 21.83
N VAL A 276 0.84 11.89 21.26
CA VAL A 276 1.74 10.74 21.23
C VAL A 276 2.92 11.02 20.30
N GLY A 277 4.14 10.92 20.79
CA GLY A 277 5.38 11.12 20.03
C GLY A 277 6.04 9.82 19.57
N GLU A 278 5.75 8.70 20.24
CA GLU A 278 6.26 7.38 19.84
C GLU A 278 5.13 6.35 19.72
N LEU A 279 5.07 5.68 18.58
CA LEU A 279 4.21 4.50 18.35
C LEU A 279 5.09 3.25 18.40
N ARG A 280 4.89 2.40 19.40
CA ARG A 280 5.47 1.05 19.46
C ARG A 280 4.52 0.07 18.80
N VAL A 281 4.96 -0.56 17.73
CA VAL A 281 4.13 -1.47 16.93
C VAL A 281 4.64 -2.90 17.10
N GLY A 282 3.76 -3.80 17.49
CA GLY A 282 4.07 -5.23 17.56
C GLY A 282 4.50 -5.75 16.18
N ASP A 283 5.59 -6.52 16.12
CA ASP A 283 6.08 -7.12 14.88
C ASP A 283 5.50 -8.53 14.68
N PRO A 284 4.44 -8.66 13.85
CA PRO A 284 3.76 -9.94 13.64
C PRO A 284 4.40 -10.79 12.54
N ARG A 285 5.58 -10.44 12.03
CA ARG A 285 6.22 -11.21 10.94
C ARG A 285 6.46 -12.66 11.33
N GLY A 286 6.72 -12.96 12.59
CA GLY A 286 6.84 -14.32 13.09
C GLY A 286 5.58 -15.18 12.93
N VAL A 287 4.39 -14.57 12.80
CA VAL A 287 3.12 -15.28 12.58
C VAL A 287 2.92 -15.70 11.13
N LEU A 288 3.62 -15.08 10.18
CA LEU A 288 3.44 -15.34 8.75
C LEU A 288 3.93 -16.72 8.29
N GLY A 289 4.86 -17.33 9.04
CA GLY A 289 5.37 -18.66 8.78
C GLY A 289 4.49 -19.80 9.33
N ILE A 290 3.41 -19.49 10.04
CA ILE A 290 2.55 -20.52 10.65
C ILE A 290 1.58 -21.06 9.60
N GLU A 291 1.69 -22.35 9.30
CA GLU A 291 0.71 -23.07 8.49
C GLU A 291 -0.47 -23.52 9.36
N ALA A 292 -1.58 -22.85 9.23
CA ALA A 292 -2.79 -23.08 10.02
C ALA A 292 -4.03 -23.35 9.16
N GLY A 293 -3.87 -24.14 8.12
CA GLY A 293 -4.91 -24.60 7.22
C GLY A 293 -5.41 -23.53 6.23
N ARG A 294 -6.08 -23.99 5.17
CA ARG A 294 -6.45 -23.21 3.98
C ARG A 294 -7.22 -21.90 4.27
N ARG A 295 -8.15 -21.93 5.22
CA ARG A 295 -8.97 -20.75 5.56
C ARG A 295 -8.16 -19.70 6.31
N HIS A 296 -7.28 -20.13 7.20
CA HIS A 296 -6.42 -19.24 7.97
C HIS A 296 -5.36 -18.60 7.08
N ASN A 297 -4.67 -19.39 6.27
CA ASN A 297 -3.66 -18.93 5.30
C ASN A 297 -4.25 -17.91 4.31
N LEU A 298 -5.51 -18.10 3.86
CA LEU A 298 -6.19 -17.09 3.05
C LEU A 298 -6.39 -15.76 3.79
N ARG A 299 -6.76 -15.80 5.08
CA ARG A 299 -6.91 -14.59 5.89
C ARG A 299 -5.58 -13.87 6.11
N LEU A 300 -4.50 -14.60 6.39
CA LEU A 300 -3.16 -14.05 6.53
C LEU A 300 -2.70 -13.36 5.22
N ARG A 301 -2.90 -14.00 4.07
CA ARG A 301 -2.58 -13.40 2.75
C ARG A 301 -3.41 -12.14 2.45
N GLN A 302 -4.64 -12.07 2.93
CA GLN A 302 -5.51 -10.90 2.77
C GLN A 302 -5.19 -9.77 3.76
N TRP A 303 -4.53 -10.07 4.85
CA TRP A 303 -4.17 -9.10 5.90
C TRP A 303 -3.22 -8.02 5.39
N GLN A 304 -2.29 -8.37 4.49
CA GLN A 304 -1.33 -7.42 3.89
C GLN A 304 -0.57 -6.60 4.94
N ILE A 305 -0.10 -7.25 5.97
CA ILE A 305 0.50 -6.63 7.15
C ILE A 305 1.65 -5.66 6.81
N GLY A 306 2.56 -6.05 5.91
CA GLY A 306 3.65 -5.18 5.50
C GLY A 306 3.15 -3.86 4.90
N ARG A 307 1.97 -3.87 4.25
CA ARG A 307 1.39 -2.65 3.73
C ARG A 307 0.73 -1.81 4.83
N LEU A 308 0.06 -2.44 5.80
CA LEU A 308 -0.49 -1.71 6.95
C LEU A 308 0.63 -1.00 7.71
N LEU A 309 1.71 -1.72 8.00
CA LEU A 309 2.88 -1.16 8.66
C LEU A 309 3.48 0.00 7.85
N GLN A 310 3.76 -0.19 6.56
CA GLN A 310 4.33 0.86 5.71
C GLN A 310 3.47 2.13 5.68
N VAL A 311 2.15 1.98 5.48
CA VAL A 311 1.23 3.13 5.43
C VAL A 311 1.16 3.85 6.77
N LEU A 312 1.24 3.12 7.88
CA LEU A 312 1.27 3.73 9.21
C LEU A 312 2.57 4.49 9.43
N THR A 313 3.72 3.88 9.10
CA THR A 313 5.04 4.52 9.18
C THR A 313 5.08 5.82 8.38
N ASP A 314 4.70 5.77 7.09
CA ASP A 314 4.72 6.96 6.22
C ASP A 314 3.90 8.11 6.81
N LYS A 315 2.72 7.81 7.38
CA LYS A 315 1.83 8.83 7.96
C LYS A 315 2.30 9.34 9.32
N ALA A 316 2.84 8.46 10.15
CA ALA A 316 3.40 8.82 11.46
C ALA A 316 4.60 9.76 11.29
N THR A 317 5.53 9.41 10.39
CA THR A 317 6.70 10.26 10.06
C THR A 317 6.28 11.66 9.61
N LEU A 318 5.27 11.77 8.72
CA LEU A 318 4.76 13.08 8.29
C LEU A 318 4.14 13.91 9.41
N ALA A 319 3.61 13.26 10.43
CA ALA A 319 3.06 13.89 11.62
C ALA A 319 4.11 14.12 12.72
N GLY A 320 5.41 13.91 12.46
CA GLY A 320 6.46 14.05 13.45
C GLY A 320 6.45 12.96 14.53
N ILE A 321 5.74 11.85 14.30
CA ILE A 321 5.63 10.73 15.24
C ILE A 321 6.64 9.64 14.88
N THR A 322 7.45 9.22 15.83
CA THR A 322 8.40 8.12 15.68
C THR A 322 7.67 6.78 15.74
N LEU A 323 7.98 5.85 14.83
CA LEU A 323 7.46 4.50 14.87
C LEU A 323 8.60 3.50 15.12
N ARG A 324 8.42 2.64 16.12
CA ARG A 324 9.39 1.59 16.47
C ARG A 324 8.71 0.22 16.49
N LEU A 325 9.37 -0.78 15.90
CA LEU A 325 8.93 -2.17 15.97
C LEU A 325 9.41 -2.80 17.28
N VAL A 326 8.54 -3.54 17.93
CA VAL A 326 8.83 -4.27 19.16
C VAL A 326 8.41 -5.74 19.05
N ASN A 327 9.02 -6.59 19.84
CA ASN A 327 8.67 -8.01 19.88
C ASN A 327 7.28 -8.19 20.49
N GLU A 328 6.31 -8.75 19.72
CA GLU A 328 4.93 -8.97 20.17
C GLU A 328 4.70 -10.36 20.82
N ARG A 329 5.75 -11.18 20.94
CA ARG A 329 5.59 -12.55 21.45
C ARG A 329 4.98 -12.55 22.85
N GLY A 330 3.85 -13.25 23.00
CA GLY A 330 3.17 -13.41 24.29
C GLY A 330 2.19 -12.28 24.69
N THR A 331 2.18 -11.13 24.02
CA THR A 331 1.37 -9.97 24.41
C THR A 331 -0.13 -10.25 24.50
N SER A 332 -0.66 -11.12 23.65
CA SER A 332 -2.08 -11.52 23.66
C SER A 332 -2.41 -12.67 24.63
N LEU A 333 -1.42 -13.17 25.37
CA LEU A 333 -1.52 -14.29 26.31
C LEU A 333 -1.03 -13.93 27.72
N THR A 334 -0.70 -12.69 27.96
CA THR A 334 -0.24 -12.18 29.28
C THR A 334 -1.35 -11.34 29.89
N CYS A 335 -1.65 -11.58 31.15
CA CYS A 335 -2.57 -10.73 31.91
C CYS A 335 -1.87 -9.40 32.24
N PRO A 336 -2.49 -8.25 31.94
CA PRO A 336 -1.85 -6.96 32.24
C PRO A 336 -1.81 -6.62 33.74
N ALA A 337 -2.72 -7.21 34.54
CA ALA A 337 -2.81 -6.92 35.97
C ALA A 337 -1.86 -7.78 36.81
N CYS A 338 -1.87 -9.11 36.63
CA CYS A 338 -1.03 -10.02 37.43
C CYS A 338 0.17 -10.59 36.66
N GLN A 339 0.33 -10.21 35.41
CA GLN A 339 1.43 -10.56 34.50
C GLN A 339 1.59 -12.08 34.24
N ARG A 340 0.70 -12.92 34.78
CA ARG A 340 0.71 -14.35 34.52
C ARG A 340 0.21 -14.68 33.12
N ARG A 341 0.73 -15.76 32.57
CA ARG A 341 0.26 -16.30 31.28
C ARG A 341 -1.17 -16.83 31.43
N VAL A 342 -2.03 -16.47 30.48
CA VAL A 342 -3.42 -16.89 30.42
C VAL A 342 -3.67 -17.82 29.23
N PRO A 343 -4.69 -18.70 29.31
CA PRO A 343 -5.09 -19.52 28.18
C PRO A 343 -5.50 -18.65 26.99
N LYS A 344 -5.28 -19.14 25.77
CA LYS A 344 -5.66 -18.41 24.54
C LYS A 344 -7.18 -18.17 24.53
N PRO A 345 -7.64 -16.91 24.53
CA PRO A 345 -9.07 -16.62 24.57
C PRO A 345 -9.74 -17.06 23.27
N ARG A 346 -10.88 -17.72 23.37
CA ARG A 346 -11.70 -18.14 22.21
C ARG A 346 -12.36 -16.96 21.49
N GLY A 347 -12.51 -15.82 22.17
CA GLY A 347 -13.18 -14.61 21.68
C GLY A 347 -12.29 -13.38 21.64
N ARG A 348 -12.91 -12.22 21.88
CA ARG A 348 -12.25 -10.92 21.95
C ARG A 348 -11.99 -10.45 23.38
N ILE A 349 -12.49 -11.16 24.35
CA ILE A 349 -12.26 -10.89 25.76
C ILE A 349 -11.15 -11.81 26.25
N LEU A 350 -10.15 -11.22 26.86
CA LEU A 350 -9.15 -11.90 27.66
C LEU A 350 -9.68 -11.92 29.10
N SER A 351 -9.84 -13.10 29.66
CA SER A 351 -10.23 -13.29 31.07
C SER A 351 -9.10 -14.04 31.78
N CYS A 352 -8.64 -13.48 32.88
CA CYS A 352 -7.57 -14.05 33.67
C CYS A 352 -8.15 -14.98 34.76
N PRO A 353 -7.76 -16.26 34.78
CA PRO A 353 -8.23 -17.16 35.85
C PRO A 353 -7.59 -16.89 37.22
N HIS A 354 -6.47 -16.15 37.25
CA HIS A 354 -5.68 -15.93 38.46
C HIS A 354 -6.16 -14.69 39.26
N CYS A 355 -6.46 -13.58 38.57
CA CYS A 355 -6.82 -12.31 39.23
C CYS A 355 -8.19 -11.77 38.78
N ARG A 356 -8.96 -12.58 38.03
CA ARG A 356 -10.30 -12.22 37.51
C ARG A 356 -10.35 -11.01 36.59
N PHE A 357 -9.19 -10.51 36.15
CA PHE A 357 -9.14 -9.42 35.18
C PHE A 357 -9.89 -9.83 33.89
N SER A 358 -10.67 -8.89 33.33
CA SER A 358 -11.36 -9.06 32.05
C SER A 358 -11.19 -7.80 31.18
N GLY A 359 -10.79 -7.98 29.91
CA GLY A 359 -10.58 -6.85 29.01
C GLY A 359 -10.53 -7.24 27.54
N HIS A 360 -10.64 -6.24 26.64
CA HIS A 360 -10.59 -6.49 25.20
C HIS A 360 -9.17 -6.92 24.78
N ARG A 361 -9.02 -8.15 24.31
CA ARG A 361 -7.74 -8.81 24.04
C ARG A 361 -6.77 -7.98 23.18
N ASP A 362 -7.26 -7.34 22.10
CA ASP A 362 -6.44 -6.58 21.17
C ASP A 362 -5.93 -5.26 21.82
N LEU A 363 -6.71 -4.67 22.75
CA LEU A 363 -6.29 -3.51 23.55
C LEU A 363 -5.28 -3.89 24.63
N VAL A 364 -5.50 -5.03 25.29
CA VAL A 364 -4.55 -5.59 26.25
C VAL A 364 -3.20 -5.83 25.57
N ALA A 365 -3.21 -6.43 24.37
CA ALA A 365 -1.99 -6.64 23.58
C ALA A 365 -1.31 -5.31 23.26
N ALA A 366 -2.07 -4.30 22.82
CA ALA A 366 -1.54 -2.97 22.53
C ALA A 366 -0.94 -2.30 23.78
N ALA A 367 -1.60 -2.39 24.93
CA ALA A 367 -1.10 -1.85 26.17
C ALA A 367 0.23 -2.49 26.60
N ILE A 368 0.34 -3.81 26.48
CA ILE A 368 1.62 -4.52 26.74
C ILE A 368 2.70 -4.13 25.71
N ILE A 369 2.32 -3.95 24.44
CA ILE A 369 3.25 -3.48 23.39
C ILE A 369 3.82 -2.09 23.73
N ALA A 370 3.02 -1.20 24.33
CA ALA A 370 3.49 0.12 24.75
C ALA A 370 4.64 0.07 25.77
N THR A 371 4.69 -0.95 26.60
CA THR A 371 5.76 -1.12 27.62
C THR A 371 7.03 -1.80 27.08
N ARG A 372 6.97 -2.41 25.86
CA ARG A 372 8.12 -3.13 25.29
C ARG A 372 9.21 -2.21 24.82
N ILE A 373 10.46 -2.58 25.08
CA ILE A 373 11.64 -1.84 24.61
C ILE A 373 11.99 -2.28 23.18
N PRO A 374 12.20 -1.32 22.25
CA PRO A 374 12.65 -1.63 20.90
C PRO A 374 13.97 -2.39 20.89
N GLY A 375 14.07 -3.49 20.13
CA GLY A 375 15.25 -4.35 20.10
C GLY A 375 15.40 -5.29 21.31
N GLY A 376 14.57 -5.11 22.34
CA GLY A 376 14.56 -5.98 23.54
C GLY A 376 13.82 -7.30 23.31
N GLY A 377 14.15 -8.27 24.17
CA GLY A 377 13.41 -9.55 24.25
C GLY A 377 12.00 -9.37 24.83
N PRO A 378 11.24 -10.47 25.00
CA PRO A 378 9.94 -10.45 25.67
C PRO A 378 10.15 -10.17 27.17
N THR A 379 10.10 -8.90 27.56
CA THR A 379 10.19 -8.47 28.96
C THR A 379 8.80 -8.53 29.61
N THR A 380 8.78 -8.83 30.90
CA THR A 380 7.55 -8.70 31.72
C THR A 380 7.28 -7.19 31.93
N PRO A 381 6.07 -6.70 31.61
CA PRO A 381 5.76 -5.28 31.76
C PRO A 381 5.70 -4.88 33.24
N THR A 382 6.37 -3.78 33.60
CA THR A 382 6.41 -3.30 34.99
C THR A 382 5.14 -2.55 35.39
N ALA A 383 4.52 -1.82 34.46
CA ALA A 383 3.24 -1.15 34.64
C ALA A 383 2.52 -1.10 33.29
N VAL A 384 1.27 -1.51 33.24
CA VAL A 384 0.46 -1.52 32.02
C VAL A 384 -0.74 -0.62 32.24
N VAL A 385 -0.79 0.49 31.51
CA VAL A 385 -1.96 1.37 31.47
C VAL A 385 -2.97 0.80 30.50
N LEU A 386 -4.16 0.47 30.98
CA LEU A 386 -5.25 -0.06 30.16
C LEU A 386 -6.15 1.07 29.69
N PRO A 387 -6.66 0.99 28.46
CA PRO A 387 -7.62 1.97 27.98
C PRO A 387 -8.96 1.94 28.74
N GLU A 388 -9.28 3.05 29.38
CA GLU A 388 -10.57 3.32 30.02
C GLU A 388 -11.49 4.08 29.06
N VAL A 389 -10.94 5.06 28.34
CA VAL A 389 -11.68 5.83 27.34
C VAL A 389 -11.39 5.29 25.94
N LEU A 390 -12.40 4.71 25.32
CA LEU A 390 -12.24 4.01 24.05
C LEU A 390 -12.88 4.75 22.87
N THR A 391 -12.04 5.11 21.90
CA THR A 391 -12.46 5.63 20.61
C THR A 391 -12.64 4.50 19.59
N HIS A 392 -13.79 4.47 18.93
CA HIS A 392 -14.04 3.54 17.83
C HIS A 392 -14.02 4.25 16.48
N ARG A 393 -13.26 3.71 15.52
CA ARG A 393 -13.23 4.17 14.12
C ARG A 393 -13.51 3.00 13.17
N ARG A 394 -14.03 3.31 11.99
CA ARG A 394 -14.31 2.31 10.93
C ARG A 394 -13.49 2.65 9.68
N ALA A 395 -12.65 1.72 9.24
CA ALA A 395 -11.98 1.82 7.97
C ALA A 395 -12.90 1.36 6.82
N GLY A 396 -12.74 1.97 5.65
CA GLY A 396 -13.44 1.54 4.44
C GLY A 396 -14.91 1.94 4.39
N ARG A 397 -15.27 3.12 4.87
CA ARG A 397 -16.65 3.64 4.78
C ARG A 397 -17.17 3.71 3.34
N HIS A 398 -16.28 3.87 2.36
CA HIS A 398 -16.57 3.89 0.93
C HIS A 398 -16.81 2.49 0.32
N LEU A 399 -16.63 1.41 1.08
CA LEU A 399 -16.80 0.05 0.58
C LEU A 399 -18.27 -0.35 0.53
N PRO A 400 -18.70 -1.08 -0.52
CA PRO A 400 -20.06 -1.63 -0.59
C PRO A 400 -20.29 -2.58 0.58
N GLY A 401 -21.21 -2.31 1.45
CA GLY A 401 -21.50 -3.11 2.65
C GLY A 401 -20.99 -2.50 3.94
N ALA A 402 -20.29 -1.35 3.90
CA ALA A 402 -19.96 -0.60 5.12
C ALA A 402 -21.20 -0.15 5.91
N GLY A 403 -22.33 0.10 5.23
CA GLY A 403 -23.61 0.51 5.83
C GLY A 403 -24.59 -0.63 6.13
N ARG A 404 -24.28 -1.87 5.80
CA ARG A 404 -25.13 -3.02 6.13
C ARG A 404 -24.84 -3.46 7.56
N SER A 405 -25.51 -2.84 8.54
CA SER A 405 -25.88 -3.50 9.79
C SER A 405 -26.49 -4.88 9.46
N ARG A 406 -26.19 -5.91 10.25
CA ARG A 406 -26.93 -7.18 10.17
C ARG A 406 -28.42 -6.82 10.22
N ARG A 407 -29.12 -6.90 9.10
CA ARG A 407 -30.57 -6.97 9.12
C ARG A 407 -30.86 -8.23 9.93
N ASP A 408 -31.56 -8.05 11.03
CA ASP A 408 -32.16 -9.14 11.76
C ASP A 408 -33.06 -9.92 10.79
N PRO A 409 -32.81 -11.20 10.55
CA PRO A 409 -33.62 -11.98 9.63
C PRO A 409 -35.08 -12.10 10.06
N ARG A 410 -35.41 -11.65 11.26
CA ARG A 410 -36.77 -11.69 11.86
C ARG A 410 -37.56 -10.40 11.64
N ARG A 411 -37.01 -9.34 11.03
CA ARG A 411 -37.82 -8.15 10.72
C ARG A 411 -38.57 -8.36 9.41
N PRO A 412 -39.92 -8.30 9.40
CA PRO A 412 -40.74 -8.45 8.21
C PRO A 412 -40.39 -7.37 7.19
N ARG A 413 -40.36 -7.73 5.90
CA ARG A 413 -40.26 -6.79 4.79
C ARG A 413 -41.47 -5.83 4.89
N ALA A 414 -41.22 -4.56 5.24
CA ALA A 414 -42.23 -3.53 5.05
C ALA A 414 -42.64 -3.50 3.58
N ALA A 415 -43.93 -3.60 3.35
CA ALA A 415 -44.54 -3.53 2.03
C ALA A 415 -44.13 -2.23 1.31
N ARG A 416 -43.89 -2.31 0.02
CA ARG A 416 -43.70 -1.14 -0.85
C ARG A 416 -45.04 -0.38 -0.89
N GLY A 417 -45.12 0.71 -0.17
CA GLY A 417 -46.23 1.63 -0.21
C GLY A 417 -45.80 3.00 -0.67
N SER A 418 -46.45 3.47 -1.70
CA SER A 418 -46.69 4.85 -2.18
C SER A 418 -45.54 5.86 -2.24
N VAL A 419 -45.37 6.37 -3.43
CA VAL A 419 -44.57 7.54 -3.82
C VAL A 419 -45.11 8.78 -3.12
N GLY A 420 -44.33 9.35 -2.20
CA GLY A 420 -44.52 10.69 -1.64
C GLY A 420 -43.55 11.69 -2.28
N PRO A 421 -43.84 13.01 -2.27
CA PRO A 421 -43.17 14.01 -3.09
C PRO A 421 -41.70 14.20 -2.71
N ARG A 422 -40.87 14.36 -3.72
CA ARG A 422 -39.42 14.62 -3.62
C ARG A 422 -39.13 15.88 -2.82
N ARG A 423 -38.39 15.76 -1.74
CA ARG A 423 -37.74 16.90 -1.10
C ARG A 423 -36.52 17.33 -1.92
N PRO A 424 -36.20 18.64 -2.00
CA PRO A 424 -35.01 19.13 -2.67
C PRO A 424 -33.74 18.64 -1.99
N ALA A 425 -32.72 18.35 -2.80
CA ALA A 425 -31.43 17.88 -2.34
C ALA A 425 -30.70 18.93 -1.51
N PRO A 426 -30.05 18.58 -0.40
CA PRO A 426 -29.18 19.47 0.32
C PRO A 426 -27.89 19.77 -0.49
N PRO A 427 -27.26 20.94 -0.28
CA PRO A 427 -26.04 21.30 -0.98
C PRO A 427 -24.89 20.32 -0.66
N PRO A 428 -23.92 20.17 -1.56
CA PRO A 428 -22.84 19.20 -1.38
C PRO A 428 -21.98 19.58 -0.19
N ALA A 429 -21.95 18.72 0.82
CA ALA A 429 -21.00 18.81 1.91
C ALA A 429 -19.59 18.67 1.37
N GLY A 430 -18.70 19.58 1.79
CA GLY A 430 -17.33 19.67 1.33
C GLY A 430 -16.59 18.34 1.39
N GLU A 431 -16.12 17.92 0.24
CA GLU A 431 -15.34 16.67 0.09
C GLU A 431 -14.00 16.77 0.81
N SER A 432 -13.89 16.01 1.89
CA SER A 432 -12.60 15.75 2.54
C SER A 432 -11.64 15.12 1.53
N LEU A 433 -10.56 15.84 1.20
CA LEU A 433 -9.49 15.44 0.30
C LEU A 433 -8.79 14.18 0.80
N ALA A 434 -9.21 13.02 0.31
CA ALA A 434 -8.47 11.77 0.49
C ALA A 434 -7.28 11.76 -0.49
N HIS A 435 -6.10 12.17 -0.01
CA HIS A 435 -4.88 12.21 -0.80
C HIS A 435 -4.37 10.79 -1.10
N LYS A 436 -4.40 10.41 -2.39
CA LYS A 436 -3.71 9.23 -2.92
C LYS A 436 -2.30 9.61 -3.37
N ALA A 437 -1.47 10.11 -2.47
CA ALA A 437 -0.06 10.24 -2.72
C ALA A 437 0.68 8.98 -2.24
N ARG A 438 1.47 8.34 -3.10
CA ARG A 438 2.53 7.44 -2.66
C ARG A 438 3.66 8.32 -2.15
N ILE A 439 3.80 8.40 -0.85
CA ILE A 439 4.92 9.09 -0.22
C ILE A 439 6.08 8.10 -0.19
N HIS A 440 7.12 8.37 -0.96
CA HIS A 440 8.42 7.73 -0.83
C HIS A 440 9.32 8.67 -0.03
N ASN A 441 9.44 8.44 1.26
CA ASN A 441 10.49 9.07 2.05
C ASN A 441 11.83 8.39 1.71
N HIS A 442 12.69 9.11 1.04
CA HIS A 442 14.11 8.78 1.02
C HIS A 442 14.72 9.29 2.33
N HIS A 443 14.79 8.43 3.34
CA HIS A 443 15.66 8.69 4.47
C HIS A 443 17.10 8.63 3.98
N ARG A 444 17.78 9.77 3.93
CA ARG A 444 19.25 9.81 3.95
C ARG A 444 19.67 9.37 5.35
N THR A 445 20.29 8.22 5.45
CA THR A 445 21.10 7.86 6.61
C THR A 445 22.32 8.80 6.64
N PRO A 446 22.66 9.42 7.79
CA PRO A 446 23.90 10.18 7.92
C PRO A 446 25.06 9.18 8.00
N GLY A 447 25.87 9.10 6.94
CA GLY A 447 27.01 8.17 6.90
C GLY A 447 27.71 8.03 5.56
N GLU A 448 27.53 8.93 4.62
CA GLU A 448 28.36 8.92 3.40
C GLU A 448 29.62 9.77 3.60
N ARG A 449 30.73 9.07 3.79
CA ARG A 449 32.07 9.64 3.66
C ARG A 449 32.28 10.13 2.22
N SER A 450 32.75 11.36 2.11
CA SER A 450 33.20 12.02 0.89
C SER A 450 34.24 11.16 0.17
N TRP A 451 33.94 10.75 -1.07
CA TRP A 451 34.92 10.30 -2.05
C TRP A 451 35.26 11.46 -2.97
N THR A 452 36.48 11.98 -2.83
CA THR A 452 37.11 12.84 -3.87
C THR A 452 37.65 11.95 -4.97
N PRO A 453 37.49 12.33 -6.25
CA PRO A 453 38.12 11.60 -7.36
C PRO A 453 39.58 12.04 -7.53
N HIS A 454 40.47 11.09 -7.64
CA HIS A 454 41.67 11.17 -8.42
C HIS A 454 41.47 10.48 -9.73
#